data_caa28c426648618e60a0d9762968b66b
#
_entry.id   caa28c426648618e60a0d9762968b66b
#
_cell.length_a   1.000
_cell.length_b   1.000
_cell.length_c   1.000
_cell.angle_alpha   90.00
_cell.angle_beta   90.00
_cell.angle_gamma   90.00
#
_symmetry.space_group_name_H-M   'P 1'
#
loop_
_entity.id
_entity.type
_entity.pdbx_description
1 polymer ?
#
loop_
_entity_poly.entity_id
_entity_poly.type
_entity_poly.pdbx_seq_one_letter_code
_entity_poly.pdbx_strand_id
1 'polypeptide(L)'
;DVVFGLHVTNAAHGLIAYREGASMAAADPWKITIKGRQAHGSRPWDSIDPIMVAFQMGNNFQTIISRKLDLRESPAVISVGSIHGGVRSNIIPAVVEMEGT
;
A
#
# COMPACT_ATOMS: atom_id res chain seq x y z
N ASP A 1 -7.49 -11.09 34.20
CA ASP A 1 -6.45 -10.15 33.79
C ASP A 1 -7.06 -9.12 32.84
N VAL A 2 -6.67 -7.85 32.95
CA VAL A 2 -7.15 -6.75 32.10
C VAL A 2 -5.93 -6.01 31.56
N VAL A 3 -5.98 -5.62 30.27
CA VAL A 3 -4.94 -4.82 29.61
C VAL A 3 -5.55 -3.51 29.14
N PHE A 4 -4.88 -2.40 29.45
CA PHE A 4 -5.27 -1.08 28.98
C PHE A 4 -4.25 -0.58 27.97
N GLY A 5 -4.75 -0.03 26.83
CA GLY A 5 -3.97 0.70 25.85
C GLY A 5 -4.42 2.15 25.80
N LEU A 6 -3.47 3.07 25.70
CA LEU A 6 -3.75 4.50 25.54
C LEU A 6 -3.12 5.00 24.25
N HIS A 7 -3.88 5.72 23.44
CA HIS A 7 -3.42 6.33 22.20
C HIS A 7 -3.73 7.82 22.19
N VAL A 8 -2.74 8.64 21.81
CA VAL A 8 -2.92 10.09 21.65
C VAL A 8 -3.55 10.39 20.30
N THR A 9 -4.57 11.24 20.27
CA THR A 9 -5.28 11.65 19.06
C THR A 9 -5.41 13.17 18.98
N ASN A 10 -5.82 13.68 17.84
CA ASN A 10 -6.13 15.10 17.63
C ASN A 10 -7.48 15.46 18.25
N ALA A 11 -7.55 15.49 19.56
CA ALA A 11 -8.75 15.83 20.32
C ALA A 11 -8.50 16.98 21.29
N ALA A 12 -9.56 17.50 21.91
CA ALA A 12 -9.44 18.55 22.92
C ALA A 12 -8.58 18.07 24.10
N HIS A 13 -7.78 18.98 24.65
CA HIS A 13 -6.95 18.69 25.82
C HIS A 13 -7.80 18.25 27.01
N GLY A 14 -7.35 17.25 27.74
CA GLY A 14 -8.02 16.72 28.92
C GLY A 14 -9.21 15.79 28.62
N LEU A 15 -9.47 15.50 27.36
CA LEU A 15 -10.50 14.55 26.94
C LEU A 15 -9.92 13.12 26.94
N ILE A 16 -10.63 12.21 27.60
CA ILE A 16 -10.43 10.76 27.47
C ILE A 16 -11.68 10.20 26.82
N ALA A 17 -11.51 9.64 25.63
CA ALA A 17 -12.59 8.99 24.90
C ALA A 17 -12.41 7.48 24.91
N TYR A 18 -13.48 6.74 25.04
CA TYR A 18 -13.49 5.29 24.91
C TYR A 18 -14.70 4.85 24.09
N ARG A 19 -14.61 3.66 23.54
CA ARG A 19 -15.68 3.03 22.79
C ARG A 19 -15.84 1.58 23.25
N GLU A 20 -17.08 1.15 23.39
CA GLU A 20 -17.39 -0.26 23.57
C GLU A 20 -17.21 -1.00 22.24
N GLY A 21 -16.58 -2.16 22.27
CA GLY A 21 -16.23 -2.94 21.09
C GLY A 21 -14.96 -2.43 20.37
N ALA A 22 -14.81 -2.76 19.09
CA ALA A 22 -13.66 -2.36 18.30
C ALA A 22 -13.63 -0.85 18.05
N SER A 23 -12.55 -0.19 18.46
CA SER A 23 -12.39 1.26 18.30
C SER A 23 -11.41 1.68 17.21
N MET A 24 -10.52 0.79 16.80
CA MET A 24 -9.51 1.03 15.78
C MET A 24 -9.50 -0.12 14.76
N ALA A 25 -9.13 0.20 13.51
CA ALA A 25 -8.89 -0.80 12.49
C ALA A 25 -7.57 -1.55 12.75
N ALA A 26 -7.45 -2.75 12.20
CA ALA A 26 -6.17 -3.43 12.10
C ALA A 26 -5.21 -2.62 11.20
N ALA A 27 -3.91 -2.74 11.46
CA ALA A 27 -2.87 -2.18 10.62
C ALA A 27 -2.02 -3.33 10.07
N ASP A 28 -2.18 -3.58 8.79
CA ASP A 28 -1.56 -4.72 8.09
C ASP A 28 -0.54 -4.20 7.09
N PRO A 29 0.76 -4.12 7.43
CA PRO A 29 1.79 -3.76 6.47
C PRO A 29 1.98 -4.86 5.43
N TRP A 30 2.24 -4.47 4.19
CA TRP A 30 2.53 -5.39 3.10
C TRP A 30 3.76 -4.95 2.31
N LYS A 31 4.44 -5.93 1.73
CA LYS A 31 5.54 -5.76 0.79
C LYS A 31 5.36 -6.65 -0.41
N ILE A 32 5.55 -6.09 -1.61
CA ILE A 32 5.48 -6.79 -2.89
C ILE A 32 6.79 -6.58 -3.63
N THR A 33 7.41 -7.67 -4.06
CA THR A 33 8.57 -7.65 -4.95
C THR A 33 8.14 -8.12 -6.34
N ILE A 34 8.19 -7.23 -7.31
CA ILE A 34 7.86 -7.51 -8.70
C ILE A 34 9.16 -7.82 -9.44
N LYS A 35 9.29 -9.04 -9.90
CA LYS A 35 10.46 -9.50 -10.67
C LYS A 35 10.13 -9.48 -12.15
N GLY A 36 10.92 -8.75 -12.89
CA GLY A 36 10.83 -8.63 -14.35
C GLY A 36 12.13 -9.07 -15.05
N ARG A 37 12.35 -8.52 -16.22
CA ARG A 37 13.57 -8.74 -16.98
C ARG A 37 14.08 -7.40 -17.52
N GLN A 38 15.32 -7.08 -17.17
CA GLN A 38 15.98 -5.85 -17.58
C GLN A 38 16.17 -5.78 -19.10
N ALA A 39 16.03 -4.58 -19.66
CA ALA A 39 16.39 -4.27 -21.04
C ALA A 39 16.75 -2.79 -21.20
N HIS A 40 17.33 -2.46 -22.35
CA HIS A 40 17.53 -1.07 -22.75
C HIS A 40 16.18 -0.39 -23.03
N GLY A 41 16.00 0.85 -22.55
CA GLY A 41 14.73 1.57 -22.65
C GLY A 41 14.21 1.76 -24.07
N SER A 42 15.08 1.72 -25.09
CA SER A 42 14.67 1.75 -26.51
C SER A 42 14.21 0.39 -27.05
N ARG A 43 14.29 -0.67 -26.27
CA ARG A 43 13.89 -2.05 -26.63
C ARG A 43 12.95 -2.65 -25.60
N PRO A 44 11.80 -2.04 -25.30
CA PRO A 44 10.90 -2.52 -24.27
C PRO A 44 10.36 -3.93 -24.54
N TRP A 45 10.29 -4.36 -25.79
CA TRP A 45 9.87 -5.72 -26.17
C TRP A 45 10.84 -6.82 -25.73
N ASP A 46 12.10 -6.48 -25.44
CA ASP A 46 13.08 -7.42 -24.87
C ASP A 46 12.97 -7.52 -23.35
N SER A 47 12.13 -6.72 -22.71
CA SER A 47 11.94 -6.68 -21.26
C SER A 47 10.72 -7.47 -20.78
N ILE A 48 10.65 -7.60 -19.45
CA ILE A 48 9.42 -7.76 -18.69
C ILE A 48 9.44 -6.60 -17.71
N ASP A 49 8.66 -5.55 -17.99
CA ASP A 49 8.75 -4.27 -17.29
C ASP A 49 8.03 -4.29 -15.93
N PRO A 50 8.75 -4.38 -14.81
CA PRO A 50 8.15 -4.42 -13.49
C PRO A 50 7.61 -3.05 -13.03
N ILE A 51 8.07 -1.94 -13.63
CA ILE A 51 7.56 -0.61 -13.32
C ILE A 51 6.12 -0.47 -13.82
N MET A 52 5.86 -0.91 -15.06
CA MET A 52 4.50 -0.87 -15.62
C MET A 52 3.54 -1.79 -14.86
N VAL A 53 4.02 -2.95 -14.40
CA VAL A 53 3.26 -3.83 -13.51
C VAL A 53 2.94 -3.15 -12.18
N ALA A 54 3.92 -2.47 -11.57
CA ALA A 54 3.72 -1.74 -10.31
C ALA A 54 2.64 -0.65 -10.45
N PHE A 55 2.67 0.13 -11.52
CA PHE A 55 1.64 1.15 -11.79
C PHE A 55 0.25 0.54 -11.93
N GLN A 56 0.14 -0.55 -12.67
CA GLN A 56 -1.13 -1.24 -12.85
C GLN A 56 -1.67 -1.81 -11.54
N MET A 57 -0.79 -2.40 -10.71
CA MET A 57 -1.16 -2.92 -9.40
C MET A 57 -1.63 -1.79 -8.48
N GLY A 58 -0.87 -0.69 -8.39
CA GLY A 58 -1.22 0.46 -7.55
C GLY A 58 -2.59 1.03 -7.90
N ASN A 59 -2.89 1.19 -9.18
CA ASN A 59 -4.21 1.62 -9.65
C ASN A 59 -5.31 0.60 -9.28
N ASN A 60 -5.06 -0.69 -9.48
CA ASN A 60 -6.04 -1.73 -9.20
C ASN A 60 -6.34 -1.87 -7.70
N PHE A 61 -5.39 -1.63 -6.80
CA PHE A 61 -5.64 -1.66 -5.36
C PHE A 61 -6.73 -0.66 -4.95
N GLN A 62 -6.79 0.51 -5.59
CA GLN A 62 -7.83 1.49 -5.31
C GLN A 62 -9.23 0.97 -5.72
N THR A 63 -9.30 0.10 -6.72
CA THR A 63 -10.59 -0.48 -7.15
C THR A 63 -11.13 -1.51 -6.17
N ILE A 64 -10.29 -2.16 -5.38
CA ILE A 64 -10.72 -3.08 -4.30
C ILE A 64 -11.60 -2.30 -3.32
N ILE A 65 -11.10 -1.18 -2.82
CA ILE A 65 -11.82 -0.34 -1.87
C ILE A 65 -13.08 0.26 -2.50
N SER A 66 -12.95 0.87 -3.67
CA SER A 66 -14.06 1.63 -4.28
C SER A 66 -15.14 0.78 -4.94
N ARG A 67 -14.87 -0.50 -5.27
CA ARG A 67 -15.76 -1.34 -6.07
C ARG A 67 -16.09 -2.71 -5.47
N LYS A 68 -15.39 -3.13 -4.42
CA LYS A 68 -15.56 -4.47 -3.85
C LYS A 68 -15.97 -4.48 -2.39
N LEU A 69 -15.80 -3.39 -1.68
CA LEU A 69 -16.13 -3.29 -0.25
C LEU A 69 -17.39 -2.45 -0.02
N ASP A 70 -18.24 -2.91 0.87
CA ASP A 70 -19.26 -2.06 1.49
C ASP A 70 -18.63 -1.30 2.66
N LEU A 71 -18.24 -0.06 2.39
CA LEU A 71 -17.54 0.79 3.37
C LEU A 71 -18.42 1.16 4.57
N ARG A 72 -19.74 0.94 4.52
CA ARG A 72 -20.65 1.17 5.65
C ARG A 72 -20.50 0.07 6.70
N GLU A 73 -20.23 -1.15 6.26
CA GLU A 73 -20.10 -2.33 7.13
C GLU A 73 -18.63 -2.65 7.47
N SER A 74 -17.75 -2.51 6.48
CA SER A 74 -16.33 -2.87 6.59
C SER A 74 -15.45 -1.77 6.01
N PRO A 75 -15.29 -0.65 6.73
CA PRO A 75 -14.42 0.42 6.25
C PRO A 75 -12.96 -0.07 6.19
N ALA A 76 -12.32 0.14 5.06
CA ALA A 76 -10.93 -0.23 4.84
C ALA A 76 -10.21 0.79 3.95
N VAL A 77 -8.89 0.82 4.07
CA VAL A 77 -8.00 1.65 3.26
C VAL A 77 -6.85 0.79 2.78
N ILE A 78 -6.44 0.95 1.53
CA ILE A 78 -5.19 0.42 1.00
C ILE A 78 -4.35 1.60 0.53
N SER A 79 -3.17 1.73 1.13
CA SER A 79 -2.21 2.78 0.76
C SER A 79 -0.93 2.15 0.25
N VAL A 80 -0.44 2.67 -0.89
CA VAL A 80 0.94 2.42 -1.34
C VAL A 80 1.79 3.50 -0.71
N GLY A 81 2.67 3.13 0.20
CA GLY A 81 3.55 4.05 0.93
C GLY A 81 4.86 4.34 0.20
N SER A 82 5.38 3.35 -0.53
CA SER A 82 6.61 3.51 -1.31
C SER A 82 6.64 2.61 -2.53
N ILE A 83 7.36 3.06 -3.56
CA ILE A 83 7.72 2.28 -4.75
C ILE A 83 9.19 2.56 -5.06
N HIS A 84 9.99 1.52 -5.14
CA HIS A 84 11.43 1.62 -5.44
C HIS A 84 11.82 0.69 -6.58
N GLY A 85 12.49 1.24 -7.58
CA GLY A 85 13.01 0.47 -8.71
C GLY A 85 13.66 1.36 -9.75
N GLY A 86 14.58 0.78 -10.51
CA GLY A 86 15.34 1.49 -11.53
C GLY A 86 16.58 2.21 -10.98
N VAL A 87 17.59 2.35 -11.85
CA VAL A 87 18.87 3.02 -11.53
C VAL A 87 19.19 4.10 -12.56
N ARG A 88 18.75 3.94 -13.80
CA ARG A 88 19.02 4.85 -14.91
C ARG A 88 17.77 5.04 -15.77
N SER A 89 17.58 6.24 -16.29
CA SER A 89 16.42 6.62 -17.09
C SER A 89 16.27 5.85 -18.41
N ASN A 90 17.36 5.29 -18.94
CA ASN A 90 17.39 4.53 -20.20
C ASN A 90 17.44 3.01 -20.02
N ILE A 91 17.19 2.52 -18.80
CA ILE A 91 17.19 1.07 -18.49
C ILE A 91 15.89 0.69 -17.78
N ILE A 92 15.17 -0.26 -18.34
CA ILE A 92 14.06 -0.94 -17.67
C ILE A 92 14.66 -1.88 -16.62
N PRO A 93 14.31 -1.76 -15.34
CA PRO A 93 14.93 -2.57 -14.28
C PRO A 93 14.44 -4.02 -14.29
N ALA A 94 15.16 -4.88 -13.56
CA ALA A 94 14.74 -6.26 -13.35
C ALA A 94 13.79 -6.43 -12.16
N VAL A 95 13.77 -5.47 -11.23
CA VAL A 95 13.01 -5.57 -9.97
C VAL A 95 12.44 -4.22 -9.59
N VAL A 96 11.21 -4.25 -9.06
CA VAL A 96 10.55 -3.15 -8.35
C VAL A 96 10.03 -3.68 -7.03
N GLU A 97 10.19 -2.91 -5.97
CA GLU A 97 9.60 -3.17 -4.66
C GLU A 97 8.53 -2.13 -4.36
N MET A 98 7.41 -2.58 -3.81
CA MET A 98 6.31 -1.76 -3.33
C MET A 98 6.04 -2.12 -1.87
N GLU A 99 5.76 -1.12 -1.05
CA GLU A 99 5.38 -1.31 0.35
C GLU A 99 4.20 -0.41 0.68
N GLY A 100 3.36 -0.89 1.61
CA GLY A 100 2.21 -0.14 2.05
C GLY A 100 1.49 -0.75 3.25
N THR A 101 0.30 -0.28 3.47
CA THR A 101 -0.60 -0.75 4.54
C THR A 101 -2.01 -0.94 4.00
#